data_94e18c801438cb89a86c59df08df0d96
#
_entry.id   94e18c801438cb89a86c59df08df0d96
#
_cell.length_a   1.000
_cell.length_b   1.000
_cell.length_c   1.000
_cell.angle_alpha   90.00
_cell.angle_beta   90.00
_cell.angle_gamma   90.00
#
_symmetry.space_group_name_H-M   'P 1'
#
loop_
_entity.id
_entity.type
_entity.pdbx_description
1 polymer ?
#
loop_
_entity_poly.entity_id
_entity_poly.type
_entity_poly.pdbx_seq_one_letter_code
_entity_poly.pdbx_strand_id
1 'polypeptide(L)'
;MVAEQDKLLRADQLILVFPLWWFGLPAILKGWVDRVDAYGFAYGVGEHSDRRWGDRYGEGRLAGKRAMLIVTAGGWEEHYDERGINGPIDDLLFPIQHGILFHPGYAVLPPFVVYRADRLDAAGFATVAESLRDRMVTLATTPPIPFRQQNGGDYRIPSMQLQPGLEAPGATGFALHRAGG
;
A
#
# COMPACT_ATOMS: atom_id res chain seq x y z
N MET A 1 -7.74 21.07 1.68
CA MET A 1 -8.24 19.80 1.13
C MET A 1 -8.10 19.78 -0.39
N VAL A 2 -8.84 20.61 -1.16
CA VAL A 2 -8.79 20.65 -2.63
C VAL A 2 -7.36 20.80 -3.17
N ALA A 3 -6.55 21.70 -2.62
CA ALA A 3 -5.16 21.88 -3.05
C ALA A 3 -4.28 20.62 -2.89
N GLU A 4 -4.52 19.79 -1.88
CA GLU A 4 -3.82 18.53 -1.70
C GLU A 4 -4.30 17.48 -2.71
N GLN A 5 -5.61 17.40 -2.95
CA GLN A 5 -6.18 16.54 -3.99
C GLN A 5 -5.63 16.91 -5.39
N ASP A 6 -5.52 18.21 -5.69
CA ASP A 6 -4.93 18.67 -6.96
C ASP A 6 -3.46 18.28 -7.10
N LYS A 7 -2.68 18.25 -6.01
CA LYS A 7 -1.31 17.73 -6.04
C LYS A 7 -1.29 16.25 -6.38
N LEU A 8 -2.15 15.44 -5.75
CA LEU A 8 -2.25 14.00 -6.04
C LEU A 8 -2.68 13.74 -7.49
N LEU A 9 -3.60 14.54 -8.02
CA LEU A 9 -4.04 14.40 -9.42
C LEU A 9 -2.94 14.74 -10.43
N ARG A 10 -2.04 15.69 -10.12
CA ARG A 10 -0.94 16.08 -11.00
C ARG A 10 0.31 15.21 -10.85
N ALA A 11 0.50 14.60 -9.69
CA ALA A 11 1.66 13.72 -9.45
C ALA A 11 1.48 12.38 -10.15
N ASP A 12 2.53 11.86 -10.76
CA ASP A 12 2.55 10.50 -11.32
C ASP A 12 2.81 9.45 -10.23
N GLN A 13 3.45 9.87 -9.15
CA GLN A 13 3.89 8.99 -8.07
C GLN A 13 3.67 9.63 -6.71
N LEU A 14 3.26 8.82 -5.74
CA LEU A 14 3.14 9.18 -4.33
C LEU A 14 4.11 8.35 -3.49
N ILE A 15 4.94 9.01 -2.69
CA ILE A 15 5.79 8.34 -1.72
C ILE A 15 5.42 8.82 -0.33
N LEU A 16 4.98 7.90 0.53
CA LEU A 16 4.73 8.19 1.94
C LEU A 16 5.95 7.75 2.76
N VAL A 17 6.58 8.70 3.43
CA VAL A 17 7.77 8.47 4.27
C VAL A 17 7.38 8.67 5.73
N PHE A 18 7.50 7.62 6.56
CA PHE A 18 7.08 7.70 7.96
C PHE A 18 7.73 6.65 8.86
N PRO A 19 7.87 6.93 10.15
CA PRO A 19 8.22 5.93 11.15
C PRO A 19 7.02 5.04 11.48
N LEU A 20 7.25 3.73 11.62
CA LEU A 20 6.20 2.74 11.97
C LEU A 20 5.87 2.85 13.48
N TRP A 21 5.22 3.92 13.86
CA TRP A 21 4.82 4.12 15.24
C TRP A 21 3.52 3.37 15.54
N TRP A 22 3.57 2.53 16.58
CA TRP A 22 2.42 1.73 16.96
C TRP A 22 1.80 0.94 15.79
N PHE A 23 2.71 0.40 14.94
CA PHE A 23 2.34 -0.45 13.79
C PHE A 23 1.46 0.24 12.73
N GLY A 24 1.53 1.56 12.63
CA GLY A 24 0.71 2.31 11.70
C GLY A 24 1.29 3.67 11.30
N LEU A 25 0.45 4.46 10.65
CA LEU A 25 0.80 5.83 10.27
C LEU A 25 0.85 6.73 11.51
N PRO A 26 1.84 7.65 11.61
CA PRO A 26 1.77 8.73 12.57
C PRO A 26 0.47 9.53 12.46
N ALA A 27 -0.05 10.00 13.59
CA ALA A 27 -1.36 10.65 13.66
C ALA A 27 -1.51 11.83 12.68
N ILE A 28 -0.44 12.61 12.48
CA ILE A 28 -0.46 13.73 11.53
C ILE A 28 -0.65 13.26 10.07
N LEU A 29 0.02 12.17 9.68
CA LEU A 29 -0.09 11.60 8.34
C LEU A 29 -1.45 10.91 8.17
N LYS A 30 -1.91 10.16 9.19
CA LYS A 30 -3.25 9.57 9.17
C LYS A 30 -4.33 10.66 9.07
N GLY A 31 -4.19 11.74 9.82
CA GLY A 31 -5.11 12.88 9.74
C GLY A 31 -5.10 13.62 8.40
N TRP A 32 -3.96 13.61 7.68
CA TRP A 32 -3.89 14.09 6.30
C TRP A 32 -4.68 13.17 5.37
N VAL A 33 -4.47 11.85 5.44
CA VAL A 33 -5.23 10.84 4.67
C VAL A 33 -6.73 11.01 4.91
N ASP A 34 -7.18 11.06 6.17
CA ASP A 34 -8.60 11.15 6.53
C ASP A 34 -9.30 12.41 5.98
N ARG A 35 -8.55 13.48 5.73
CA ARG A 35 -9.09 14.70 5.16
C ARG A 35 -9.01 14.76 3.64
N VAL A 36 -7.93 14.22 3.06
CA VAL A 36 -7.68 14.32 1.62
C VAL A 36 -8.44 13.24 0.86
N ASP A 37 -8.49 12.02 1.41
CA ASP A 37 -9.18 10.88 0.82
C ASP A 37 -10.69 10.93 1.12
N ALA A 38 -11.31 12.03 0.72
CA ALA A 38 -12.70 12.33 0.98
C ALA A 38 -13.66 11.66 -0.03
N TYR A 39 -14.96 11.66 0.33
CA TYR A 39 -16.04 11.25 -0.57
C TYR A 39 -16.02 12.05 -1.89
N GLY A 40 -16.23 11.35 -3.00
CA GLY A 40 -16.18 11.93 -4.35
C GLY A 40 -14.74 12.13 -4.88
N PHE A 41 -13.72 11.83 -4.07
CA PHE A 41 -12.32 11.83 -4.48
C PHE A 41 -11.72 10.43 -4.39
N ALA A 42 -11.53 9.88 -3.20
CA ALA A 42 -10.93 8.56 -2.99
C ALA A 42 -11.97 7.44 -2.91
N TYR A 43 -13.20 7.76 -2.57
CA TYR A 43 -14.32 6.81 -2.52
C TYR A 43 -15.63 7.48 -2.94
N GLY A 44 -16.68 6.67 -3.19
CA GLY A 44 -17.95 7.17 -3.73
C GLY A 44 -17.83 7.61 -5.20
N VAL A 45 -16.90 7.03 -5.94
CA VAL A 45 -16.62 7.29 -7.36
C VAL A 45 -17.10 6.10 -8.17
N GLY A 46 -17.52 6.35 -9.43
CA GLY A 46 -17.97 5.34 -10.34
C GLY A 46 -19.41 4.85 -10.13
N GLU A 47 -19.83 3.89 -10.95
CA GLU A 47 -21.17 3.32 -10.90
C GLU A 47 -21.35 2.38 -9.71
N HIS A 48 -22.49 2.50 -9.02
CA HIS A 48 -22.91 1.59 -7.96
C HIS A 48 -24.18 0.85 -8.42
N SER A 49 -24.04 -0.44 -8.69
CA SER A 49 -25.12 -1.33 -9.10
C SER A 49 -24.91 -2.73 -8.53
N ASP A 50 -25.86 -3.65 -8.81
CA ASP A 50 -25.71 -5.07 -8.41
C ASP A 50 -24.58 -5.79 -9.16
N ARG A 51 -23.97 -5.14 -10.15
CA ARG A 51 -22.90 -5.71 -10.98
C ARG A 51 -21.57 -4.99 -10.81
N ARG A 52 -21.57 -3.77 -10.24
CA ARG A 52 -20.40 -2.94 -10.02
C ARG A 52 -20.56 -2.13 -8.75
N TRP A 53 -19.56 -2.13 -7.89
CA TRP A 53 -19.62 -1.48 -6.58
C TRP A 53 -18.66 -0.30 -6.47
N GLY A 54 -18.82 0.66 -7.41
CA GLY A 54 -17.92 1.83 -7.49
C GLY A 54 -16.54 1.51 -8.07
N ASP A 55 -15.76 2.56 -8.27
CA ASP A 55 -14.39 2.48 -8.76
C ASP A 55 -13.43 2.56 -7.58
N ARG A 56 -12.88 1.42 -7.20
CA ARG A 56 -11.92 1.28 -6.09
C ARG A 56 -11.12 -0.02 -6.20
N TYR A 57 -10.08 -0.17 -5.40
CA TYR A 57 -9.17 -1.31 -5.40
C TYR A 57 -8.61 -1.62 -6.79
N GLY A 58 -7.71 -0.72 -7.25
CA GLY A 58 -7.09 -0.78 -8.58
C GLY A 58 -7.77 0.08 -9.63
N GLU A 59 -8.93 0.62 -9.31
CA GLU A 59 -9.67 1.60 -10.10
C GLU A 59 -9.88 2.89 -9.27
N GLY A 60 -10.37 3.95 -9.90
CA GLY A 60 -10.65 5.22 -9.24
C GLY A 60 -9.81 6.37 -9.78
N ARG A 61 -9.88 7.53 -9.10
CA ARG A 61 -9.28 8.78 -9.62
C ARG A 61 -7.76 8.76 -9.69
N LEU A 62 -7.12 7.86 -8.95
CA LEU A 62 -5.67 7.76 -8.88
C LEU A 62 -5.14 6.54 -9.65
N ALA A 63 -6.00 5.90 -10.45
CA ALA A 63 -5.61 4.82 -11.35
C ALA A 63 -4.56 5.28 -12.37
N GLY A 64 -3.62 4.39 -12.68
CA GLY A 64 -2.48 4.69 -13.56
C GLY A 64 -1.31 5.37 -12.86
N LYS A 65 -1.47 5.78 -11.60
CA LYS A 65 -0.40 6.36 -10.76
C LYS A 65 0.22 5.29 -9.88
N ARG A 66 1.45 5.54 -9.41
CA ARG A 66 2.20 4.60 -8.57
C ARG A 66 2.31 5.13 -7.14
N ALA A 67 2.35 4.24 -6.16
CA ALA A 67 2.60 4.63 -4.79
C ALA A 67 3.59 3.69 -4.10
N MET A 68 4.43 4.22 -3.21
CA MET A 68 5.40 3.47 -2.43
C MET A 68 5.43 3.97 -0.99
N LEU A 69 5.67 3.05 -0.05
CA LEU A 69 5.98 3.38 1.33
C LEU A 69 7.48 3.34 1.55
N ILE A 70 8.03 4.35 2.24
CA ILE A 70 9.35 4.32 2.86
C ILE A 70 9.12 4.35 4.36
N VAL A 71 9.47 3.26 5.04
CA VAL A 71 9.11 3.05 6.44
C VAL A 71 10.37 2.87 7.27
N THR A 72 10.50 3.59 8.37
CA THR A 72 11.54 3.34 9.36
C THR A 72 10.96 2.58 10.54
N ALA A 73 11.66 1.54 10.99
CA ALA A 73 11.30 0.73 12.14
C ALA A 73 12.47 0.65 13.14
N GLY A 74 12.16 0.68 14.44
CA GLY A 74 13.19 0.58 15.50
C GLY A 74 13.63 -0.86 15.78
N GLY A 75 12.80 -1.85 15.41
CA GLY A 75 13.09 -3.27 15.62
C GLY A 75 14.05 -3.87 14.60
N TRP A 76 14.49 -5.08 14.89
CA TRP A 76 15.26 -5.89 13.94
C TRP A 76 14.34 -6.42 12.83
N GLU A 77 14.90 -6.74 11.65
CA GLU A 77 14.14 -7.30 10.54
C GLU A 77 13.45 -8.61 10.93
N GLU A 78 14.14 -9.48 11.67
CA GLU A 78 13.61 -10.76 12.16
C GLU A 78 12.39 -10.63 13.08
N HIS A 79 12.18 -9.46 13.67
CA HIS A 79 10.94 -9.20 14.43
C HIS A 79 9.71 -9.08 13.54
N TYR A 80 9.91 -8.83 12.24
CA TYR A 80 8.87 -8.55 11.25
C TYR A 80 8.79 -9.60 10.13
N ASP A 81 9.33 -10.78 10.37
CA ASP A 81 9.15 -11.94 9.50
C ASP A 81 7.99 -12.84 9.98
N GLU A 82 7.75 -13.97 9.29
CA GLU A 82 6.65 -14.91 9.61
C GLU A 82 6.68 -15.45 11.04
N ARG A 83 7.87 -15.55 11.63
CA ARG A 83 8.08 -16.06 13.01
C ARG A 83 8.45 -14.95 13.98
N GLY A 84 8.52 -13.73 13.51
CA GLY A 84 8.82 -12.57 14.33
C GLY A 84 7.67 -12.21 15.25
N ILE A 85 7.99 -11.66 16.42
CA ILE A 85 6.98 -11.30 17.44
C ILE A 85 5.96 -10.27 16.93
N ASN A 86 6.35 -9.44 15.95
CA ASN A 86 5.48 -8.42 15.38
C ASN A 86 4.64 -8.95 14.20
N GLY A 87 4.96 -10.15 13.69
CA GLY A 87 4.38 -10.69 12.46
C GLY A 87 4.95 -10.05 11.19
N PRO A 88 4.63 -10.60 10.02
CA PRO A 88 5.19 -10.17 8.75
C PRO A 88 4.96 -8.68 8.47
N ILE A 89 6.00 -7.98 8.07
CA ILE A 89 5.91 -6.54 7.73
C ILE A 89 4.86 -6.26 6.66
N ASP A 90 4.71 -7.15 5.71
CA ASP A 90 3.72 -7.04 4.65
C ASP A 90 2.28 -7.10 5.16
N ASP A 91 2.02 -7.85 6.22
CA ASP A 91 0.71 -7.91 6.86
C ASP A 91 0.43 -6.66 7.69
N LEU A 92 1.45 -6.15 8.38
CA LEU A 92 1.34 -4.89 9.13
C LEU A 92 1.09 -3.70 8.21
N LEU A 93 1.71 -3.69 7.03
CA LEU A 93 1.54 -2.61 6.06
C LEU A 93 0.33 -2.80 5.13
N PHE A 94 -0.30 -3.97 5.12
CA PHE A 94 -1.46 -4.26 4.27
C PHE A 94 -2.60 -3.23 4.40
N PRO A 95 -3.03 -2.80 5.59
CA PRO A 95 -4.07 -1.78 5.73
C PRO A 95 -3.71 -0.45 5.05
N ILE A 96 -2.42 -0.10 5.01
CA ILE A 96 -1.95 1.12 4.37
C ILE A 96 -1.82 0.91 2.86
N GLN A 97 -1.16 -0.17 2.44
CA GLN A 97 -0.93 -0.48 1.04
C GLN A 97 -2.23 -0.76 0.29
N HIS A 98 -3.06 -1.65 0.82
CA HIS A 98 -4.30 -2.08 0.20
C HIS A 98 -5.47 -1.13 0.52
N GLY A 99 -5.64 -0.77 1.81
CA GLY A 99 -6.78 0.01 2.28
C GLY A 99 -6.68 1.51 1.98
N ILE A 100 -5.47 2.09 1.95
CA ILE A 100 -5.28 3.53 1.71
C ILE A 100 -4.81 3.79 0.28
N LEU A 101 -3.77 3.07 -0.19
CA LEU A 101 -3.16 3.37 -1.49
C LEU A 101 -3.85 2.65 -2.66
N PHE A 102 -4.08 1.36 -2.56
CA PHE A 102 -4.72 0.60 -3.64
C PHE A 102 -6.20 0.92 -3.78
N HIS A 103 -6.87 1.29 -2.69
CA HIS A 103 -8.30 1.61 -2.71
C HIS A 103 -8.66 2.74 -3.71
N PRO A 104 -8.00 3.92 -3.73
CA PRO A 104 -8.30 4.97 -4.71
C PRO A 104 -7.65 4.76 -6.08
N GLY A 105 -6.93 3.65 -6.30
CA GLY A 105 -6.47 3.22 -7.62
C GLY A 105 -4.96 3.16 -7.85
N TYR A 106 -4.11 3.49 -6.89
CA TYR A 106 -2.65 3.41 -7.10
C TYR A 106 -2.17 2.00 -7.42
N ALA A 107 -1.22 1.88 -8.34
CA ALA A 107 -0.35 0.72 -8.46
C ALA A 107 0.68 0.77 -7.32
N VAL A 108 0.48 -0.04 -6.28
CA VAL A 108 1.27 0.00 -5.05
C VAL A 108 2.54 -0.83 -5.20
N LEU A 109 3.68 -0.21 -4.95
CA LEU A 109 4.99 -0.87 -5.03
C LEU A 109 5.35 -1.55 -3.71
N PRO A 110 6.21 -2.58 -3.73
CA PRO A 110 6.80 -3.13 -2.52
C PRO A 110 7.43 -2.02 -1.67
N PRO A 111 7.26 -2.04 -0.35
CA PRO A 111 7.76 -0.98 0.53
C PRO A 111 9.29 -1.00 0.59
N PHE A 112 9.88 0.15 0.92
CA PHE A 112 11.27 0.24 1.33
C PHE A 112 11.30 0.41 2.85
N VAL A 113 11.78 -0.61 3.56
CA VAL A 113 11.79 -0.62 5.01
C VAL A 113 13.21 -0.50 5.54
N VAL A 114 13.42 0.41 6.48
CA VAL A 114 14.70 0.62 7.18
C VAL A 114 14.54 0.15 8.61
N TYR A 115 15.07 -1.03 8.90
CA TYR A 115 15.06 -1.59 10.24
C TYR A 115 16.16 -0.98 11.11
N ARG A 116 15.98 -0.98 12.43
CA ARG A 116 16.91 -0.39 13.42
C ARG A 116 17.33 1.05 13.08
N ALA A 117 16.41 1.82 12.55
CA ALA A 117 16.70 3.15 12.02
C ALA A 117 17.31 4.10 13.08
N ASP A 118 17.01 3.89 14.35
CA ASP A 118 17.58 4.61 15.52
C ASP A 118 18.99 4.15 15.91
N ARG A 119 19.50 3.07 15.31
CA ARG A 119 20.79 2.44 15.61
C ARG A 119 21.78 2.49 14.45
N LEU A 120 21.42 3.14 13.34
CA LEU A 120 22.32 3.25 12.20
C LEU A 120 23.51 4.16 12.53
N ASP A 121 24.70 3.64 12.31
CA ASP A 121 25.91 4.46 12.24
C ASP A 121 26.07 5.09 10.84
N ALA A 122 27.14 5.85 10.65
CA ALA A 122 27.39 6.53 9.37
C ALA A 122 27.54 5.56 8.19
N ALA A 123 28.15 4.38 8.42
CA ALA A 123 28.33 3.37 7.39
C ALA A 123 26.99 2.69 7.02
N GLY A 124 26.20 2.30 8.03
CA GLY A 124 24.87 1.75 7.84
C GLY A 124 23.94 2.74 7.13
N PHE A 125 23.98 4.02 7.52
CA PHE A 125 23.23 5.06 6.82
C PHE A 125 23.65 5.19 5.34
N ALA A 126 24.95 5.16 5.04
CA ALA A 126 25.44 5.23 3.67
C ALA A 126 24.92 4.07 2.82
N THR A 127 24.92 2.84 3.36
CA THR A 127 24.39 1.64 2.70
C THR A 127 22.88 1.78 2.43
N VAL A 128 22.10 2.22 3.39
CA VAL A 128 20.67 2.44 3.23
C VAL A 128 20.39 3.53 2.18
N ALA A 129 21.16 4.62 2.21
CA ALA A 129 21.02 5.71 1.26
C ALA A 129 21.32 5.28 -0.19
N GLU A 130 22.31 4.40 -0.39
CA GLU A 130 22.62 3.82 -1.70
C GLU A 130 21.48 2.91 -2.18
N SER A 131 21.03 1.98 -1.34
CA SER A 131 19.91 1.10 -1.65
C SER A 131 18.62 1.86 -1.97
N LEU A 132 18.35 2.96 -1.24
CA LEU A 132 17.22 3.83 -1.55
C LEU A 132 17.39 4.53 -2.89
N ARG A 133 18.61 4.99 -3.22
CA ARG A 133 18.89 5.63 -4.51
C ARG A 133 18.61 4.66 -5.67
N ASP A 134 19.05 3.41 -5.55
CA ASP A 134 18.78 2.36 -6.54
C ASP A 134 17.27 2.08 -6.68
N ARG A 135 16.56 2.03 -5.55
CA ARG A 135 15.10 1.89 -5.56
C ARG A 135 14.42 3.07 -6.27
N MET A 136 14.91 4.29 -6.07
CA MET A 136 14.33 5.48 -6.73
C MET A 136 14.58 5.48 -8.23
N VAL A 137 15.75 5.01 -8.70
CA VAL A 137 16.06 4.86 -10.13
C VAL A 137 15.14 3.85 -10.80
N THR A 138 14.81 2.76 -10.11
CA THR A 138 13.96 1.68 -10.65
C THR A 138 12.45 1.87 -10.36
N LEU A 139 12.06 2.96 -9.75
CA LEU A 139 10.69 3.18 -9.27
C LEU A 139 9.64 3.03 -10.38
N ALA A 140 9.93 3.51 -11.58
CA ALA A 140 9.03 3.44 -12.72
C ALA A 140 8.84 2.02 -13.28
N THR A 141 9.84 1.16 -13.13
CA THR A 141 9.87 -0.19 -13.69
C THR A 141 9.64 -1.30 -12.66
N THR A 142 9.71 -0.99 -11.37
CA THR A 142 9.44 -1.96 -10.30
C THR A 142 8.02 -2.52 -10.43
N PRO A 143 7.82 -3.85 -10.52
CA PRO A 143 6.47 -4.43 -10.54
C PRO A 143 5.69 -4.03 -9.28
N PRO A 144 4.40 -3.67 -9.42
CA PRO A 144 3.56 -3.42 -8.26
C PRO A 144 3.22 -4.72 -7.55
N ILE A 145 2.83 -4.62 -6.28
CA ILE A 145 2.23 -5.73 -5.54
C ILE A 145 0.98 -6.17 -6.31
N PRO A 146 0.85 -7.47 -6.61
CA PRO A 146 -0.23 -7.97 -7.46
C PRO A 146 -1.55 -8.08 -6.69
N PHE A 147 -2.04 -6.96 -6.15
CA PHE A 147 -3.34 -6.94 -5.49
C PHE A 147 -4.48 -7.26 -6.47
N ARG A 148 -5.45 -8.05 -6.02
CA ARG A 148 -6.63 -8.39 -6.82
C ARG A 148 -7.55 -7.20 -6.95
N GLN A 149 -7.94 -6.87 -8.17
CA GLN A 149 -8.85 -5.76 -8.44
C GLN A 149 -10.29 -6.13 -8.06
N GLN A 150 -11.01 -5.18 -7.46
CA GLN A 150 -12.39 -5.39 -7.05
C GLN A 150 -13.30 -5.84 -8.20
N ASN A 151 -13.23 -5.14 -9.32
CA ASN A 151 -14.06 -5.39 -10.51
C ASN A 151 -13.35 -6.27 -11.56
N GLY A 152 -12.22 -6.90 -11.19
CA GLY A 152 -11.44 -7.78 -12.08
C GLY A 152 -12.03 -9.17 -12.30
N GLY A 153 -13.13 -9.50 -11.64
CA GLY A 153 -13.79 -10.80 -11.76
C GLY A 153 -13.45 -11.79 -10.64
N ASP A 154 -12.46 -11.50 -9.81
CA ASP A 154 -12.06 -12.39 -8.72
C ASP A 154 -13.03 -12.37 -7.52
N TYR A 155 -13.78 -11.28 -7.37
CA TYR A 155 -14.71 -11.10 -6.26
C TYR A 155 -16.16 -11.21 -6.69
N ARG A 156 -17.00 -11.74 -5.80
CA ARG A 156 -18.46 -11.79 -6.00
C ARG A 156 -19.07 -10.46 -5.59
N ILE A 157 -19.79 -9.82 -6.49
CA ILE A 157 -20.54 -8.59 -6.20
C ILE A 157 -21.98 -8.99 -5.80
N PRO A 158 -22.57 -8.44 -4.75
CA PRO A 158 -22.08 -7.32 -3.91
C PRO A 158 -21.32 -7.76 -2.66
N SER A 159 -21.14 -9.06 -2.38
CA SER A 159 -20.57 -9.56 -1.12
C SER A 159 -19.09 -9.23 -0.94
N MET A 160 -18.38 -8.94 -2.03
CA MET A 160 -16.93 -8.69 -2.06
C MET A 160 -16.09 -9.84 -1.48
N GLN A 161 -16.61 -11.03 -1.54
CA GLN A 161 -15.88 -12.25 -1.18
C GLN A 161 -15.09 -12.75 -2.38
N LEU A 162 -13.84 -13.12 -2.14
CA LEU A 162 -13.01 -13.81 -3.12
C LEU A 162 -13.68 -15.11 -3.56
N GLN A 163 -13.68 -15.39 -4.85
CA GLN A 163 -14.22 -16.65 -5.37
C GLN A 163 -13.32 -17.82 -4.94
N PRO A 164 -13.89 -18.96 -4.53
CA PRO A 164 -13.11 -20.13 -4.13
C PRO A 164 -12.19 -20.63 -5.25
N GLY A 165 -11.00 -21.08 -4.89
CA GLY A 165 -10.04 -21.69 -5.81
C GLY A 165 -9.14 -20.70 -6.54
N LEU A 166 -9.21 -19.42 -6.22
CA LEU A 166 -8.31 -18.39 -6.74
C LEU A 166 -7.09 -18.15 -5.83
N GLU A 167 -7.19 -18.59 -4.60
CA GLU A 167 -6.13 -18.49 -3.61
C GLU A 167 -4.96 -19.44 -3.90
N ALA A 168 -3.75 -19.03 -3.58
CA ALA A 168 -2.60 -19.91 -3.58
C ALA A 168 -2.77 -21.02 -2.50
N PRO A 169 -2.23 -22.23 -2.69
CA PRO A 169 -2.31 -23.30 -1.71
C PRO A 169 -1.80 -22.86 -0.33
N GLY A 170 -2.65 -22.96 0.69
CA GLY A 170 -2.33 -22.56 2.06
C GLY A 170 -2.45 -21.06 2.36
N ALA A 171 -2.80 -20.23 1.39
CA ALA A 171 -3.01 -18.81 1.62
C ALA A 171 -4.20 -18.55 2.54
N THR A 172 -4.01 -17.65 3.50
CA THR A 172 -5.04 -17.21 4.45
C THR A 172 -4.94 -15.71 4.70
N GLY A 173 -5.95 -15.13 5.32
CA GLY A 173 -5.92 -13.71 5.72
C GLY A 173 -5.63 -12.76 4.55
N PHE A 174 -4.67 -11.87 4.73
CA PHE A 174 -4.35 -10.85 3.72
C PHE A 174 -3.73 -11.42 2.43
N ALA A 175 -3.11 -12.59 2.51
CA ALA A 175 -2.53 -13.25 1.34
C ALA A 175 -3.58 -13.63 0.28
N LEU A 176 -4.83 -13.83 0.67
CA LEU A 176 -5.95 -14.09 -0.26
C LEU A 176 -6.16 -12.97 -1.28
N HIS A 177 -5.80 -11.73 -0.94
CA HIS A 177 -6.03 -10.55 -1.76
C HIS A 177 -4.87 -10.19 -2.68
N ARG A 178 -3.87 -11.07 -2.78
CA ARG A 178 -2.75 -10.99 -3.75
C ARG A 178 -2.92 -12.08 -4.80
N ALA A 179 -2.76 -11.75 -6.08
CA ALA A 179 -2.78 -12.70 -7.17
C ALA A 179 -1.38 -13.30 -7.35
N GLY A 180 -1.29 -14.64 -7.44
CA GLY A 180 -0.06 -15.32 -7.78
C GLY A 180 1.04 -15.18 -6.72
N GLY A 181 0.99 -15.98 -5.67
CA GLY A 181 2.14 -16.41 -4.88
C GLY A 181 2.63 -17.73 -5.40
#